data_4b84faf31f6269adb414d55116f39db6
#
_entry.id   4b84faf31f6269adb414d55116f39db6
#
_cell.length_a   1.000
_cell.length_b   1.000
_cell.length_c   1.000
_cell.angle_alpha   90.00
_cell.angle_beta   90.00
_cell.angle_gamma   90.00
#
_symmetry.space_group_name_H-M   'P 1'
#
loop_
_entity.id
_entity.type
_entity.pdbx_description
1 polymer ?
#
loop_
_entity_poly.entity_id
_entity_poly.type
_entity_poly.pdbx_seq_one_letter_code
_entity_poly.pdbx_strand_id
1 'polypeptide(L)'
;YLGEHGTRSVLWENLSQHKNCLYLTRDPIEQAVPNLYLLDDRFKFPDLIASVDVVCPKGGYSPLGSAFASHKPVITCGRKDFYEFEAIREYLQKTQIGVIIEDDDFYQGNWQTAIKTALSLTVKDKVPLNGEVEILEAVRQMLL
;
A
#
# COMPACT_ATOMS: atom_id res chain seq x y z
N TYR A 1 -4.99 0.10 5.54
CA TYR A 1 -5.09 1.35 6.35
C TYR A 1 -5.35 2.52 5.43
N LEU A 2 -6.52 3.12 5.54
CA LEU A 2 -6.94 4.22 4.67
C LEU A 2 -6.55 5.61 5.20
N GLY A 3 -6.06 5.70 6.43
CA GLY A 3 -5.74 6.95 7.11
C GLY A 3 -6.97 7.72 7.57
N GLU A 4 -6.79 8.68 8.47
CA GLU A 4 -7.88 9.44 9.13
C GLU A 4 -8.63 10.41 8.21
N HIS A 5 -8.14 10.68 7.00
CA HIS A 5 -8.67 11.68 6.09
C HIS A 5 -9.53 11.11 4.94
N GLY A 6 -9.94 9.85 5.01
CA GLY A 6 -10.76 9.24 3.98
C GLY A 6 -12.23 9.17 4.38
N THR A 7 -13.12 9.79 3.60
CA THR A 7 -14.58 9.67 3.76
C THR A 7 -15.15 8.40 3.12
N ARG A 8 -14.39 7.70 2.27
CA ARG A 8 -14.80 6.46 1.62
C ARG A 8 -14.16 5.27 2.31
N SER A 9 -14.94 4.27 2.64
CA SER A 9 -14.48 2.94 3.07
C SER A 9 -14.55 1.94 1.90
N VAL A 10 -13.75 0.88 2.01
CA VAL A 10 -13.82 -0.24 1.08
C VAL A 10 -15.11 -1.03 1.35
N LEU A 11 -15.75 -1.52 0.31
CA LEU A 11 -16.85 -2.50 0.42
C LEU A 11 -16.25 -3.86 0.75
N TRP A 12 -15.99 -4.07 2.04
CA TRP A 12 -15.29 -5.25 2.56
C TRP A 12 -15.97 -6.58 2.21
N GLU A 13 -17.29 -6.60 2.11
CA GLU A 13 -18.09 -7.78 1.73
C GLU A 13 -17.72 -8.34 0.36
N ASN A 14 -17.30 -7.48 -0.57
CA ASN A 14 -16.87 -7.91 -1.90
C ASN A 14 -15.57 -8.73 -1.86
N LEU A 15 -14.75 -8.56 -0.83
CA LEU A 15 -13.51 -9.34 -0.66
C LEU A 15 -13.78 -10.81 -0.35
N SER A 16 -14.97 -11.16 0.14
CA SER A 16 -15.38 -12.55 0.40
C SER A 16 -15.33 -13.43 -0.83
N GLN A 17 -15.39 -12.84 -2.02
CA GLN A 17 -15.30 -13.54 -3.30
C GLN A 17 -13.88 -14.06 -3.61
N HIS A 18 -12.87 -13.50 -2.95
CA HIS A 18 -11.46 -13.85 -3.15
C HIS A 18 -11.06 -15.01 -2.22
N LYS A 19 -11.50 -16.21 -2.53
CA LYS A 19 -11.42 -17.39 -1.64
C LYS A 19 -10.00 -17.77 -1.17
N ASN A 20 -8.97 -17.37 -1.90
CA ASN A 20 -7.57 -17.70 -1.60
C ASN A 20 -6.80 -16.52 -0.98
N CYS A 21 -7.50 -15.48 -0.56
CA CYS A 21 -6.90 -14.30 0.05
C CYS A 21 -7.37 -14.16 1.50
N LEU A 22 -6.45 -13.78 2.37
CA LEU A 22 -6.70 -13.34 3.73
C LEU A 22 -6.43 -11.84 3.81
N TYR A 23 -7.39 -11.09 4.31
CA TYR A 23 -7.28 -9.64 4.44
C TYR A 23 -7.12 -9.24 5.90
N LEU A 24 -6.23 -8.29 6.13
CA LEU A 24 -5.99 -7.71 7.44
C LEU A 24 -6.25 -6.21 7.38
N THR A 25 -7.07 -5.67 8.27
CA THR A 25 -7.38 -4.24 8.33
C THR A 25 -7.45 -3.73 9.75
N ARG A 26 -7.23 -2.43 9.94
CA ARG A 26 -7.57 -1.69 11.16
C ARG A 26 -8.77 -0.79 10.97
N ASP A 27 -9.25 -0.66 9.74
CA ASP A 27 -10.42 0.14 9.47
C ASP A 27 -11.66 -0.58 10.02
N PRO A 28 -12.62 0.17 10.56
CA PRO A 28 -13.87 -0.41 11.07
C PRO A 28 -14.58 -1.23 9.99
N ILE A 29 -15.08 -2.39 10.38
CA ILE A 29 -15.90 -3.25 9.54
C ILE A 29 -17.30 -3.35 10.17
N GLU A 30 -18.33 -3.09 9.37
CA GLU A 30 -19.72 -3.12 9.85
C GLU A 30 -20.27 -4.53 9.95
N GLN A 31 -19.79 -5.42 9.09
CA GLN A 31 -20.24 -6.80 8.99
C GLN A 31 -19.06 -7.77 8.95
N ALA A 32 -19.20 -8.94 9.56
CA ALA A 32 -18.18 -9.97 9.49
C ALA A 32 -18.02 -10.49 8.06
N VAL A 33 -16.80 -10.47 7.56
CA VAL A 33 -16.42 -11.03 6.26
C VAL A 33 -15.50 -12.22 6.51
N PRO A 34 -15.75 -13.41 5.94
CA PRO A 34 -15.08 -14.65 6.34
C PRO A 34 -13.55 -14.65 6.21
N ASN A 35 -13.02 -13.88 5.26
CA ASN A 35 -11.59 -13.80 4.98
C ASN A 35 -10.99 -12.42 5.31
N LEU A 36 -11.65 -11.63 6.16
CA LEU A 36 -11.22 -10.32 6.64
C LEU A 36 -11.08 -10.34 8.16
N TYR A 37 -9.93 -9.94 8.65
CA TYR A 37 -9.62 -9.85 10.08
C TYR A 37 -9.37 -8.40 10.50
N LEU A 38 -10.16 -7.94 11.46
CA LEU A 38 -9.93 -6.66 12.12
C LEU A 38 -8.79 -6.82 13.12
N LEU A 39 -7.76 -6.01 12.95
CA LEU A 39 -6.59 -5.99 13.81
C LEU A 39 -6.74 -4.95 14.90
N ASP A 40 -6.28 -5.29 16.10
CA ASP A 40 -6.19 -4.38 17.24
C ASP A 40 -4.77 -3.80 17.41
N ASP A 41 -4.59 -2.99 18.45
CA ASP A 41 -3.34 -2.27 18.72
C ASP A 41 -2.19 -3.15 19.24
N ARG A 42 -2.41 -4.44 19.50
CA ARG A 42 -1.36 -5.40 19.87
C ARG A 42 -0.40 -5.66 18.71
N PHE A 43 -0.86 -5.47 17.47
CA PHE A 43 -0.04 -5.66 16.28
C PHE A 43 0.66 -4.37 15.89
N LYS A 44 1.98 -4.42 15.78
CA LYS A 44 2.76 -3.28 15.29
C LYS A 44 2.70 -3.20 13.77
N PHE A 45 2.52 -1.99 13.25
CA PHE A 45 2.35 -1.77 11.81
C PHE A 45 3.53 -2.28 10.97
N PRO A 46 4.81 -2.07 11.33
CA PRO A 46 5.93 -2.63 10.55
C PRO A 46 5.92 -4.16 10.51
N ASP A 47 5.58 -4.84 11.61
CA ASP A 47 5.54 -6.29 11.66
C ASP A 47 4.42 -6.85 10.77
N LEU A 48 3.27 -6.17 10.73
CA LEU A 48 2.17 -6.51 9.84
C LEU A 48 2.58 -6.38 8.37
N ILE A 49 3.19 -5.26 8.00
CA ILE A 49 3.67 -5.05 6.63
C ILE A 49 4.68 -6.13 6.23
N ALA A 50 5.59 -6.49 7.11
CA ALA A 50 6.57 -7.55 6.84
C ALA A 50 5.93 -8.94 6.67
N SER A 51 4.77 -9.17 7.28
CA SER A 51 4.11 -10.48 7.34
C SER A 51 3.14 -10.75 6.18
N VAL A 52 2.75 -9.74 5.40
CA VAL A 52 1.81 -9.89 4.29
C VAL A 52 2.52 -10.03 2.94
N ASP A 53 1.81 -10.55 1.93
CA ASP A 53 2.36 -10.70 0.58
C ASP A 53 2.19 -9.43 -0.25
N VAL A 54 1.10 -8.68 -0.03
CA VAL A 54 0.76 -7.44 -0.75
C VAL A 54 0.20 -6.42 0.23
N VAL A 55 0.55 -5.15 0.04
CA VAL A 55 0.03 -4.04 0.84
C VAL A 55 -0.91 -3.19 -0.02
N CYS A 56 -2.11 -2.88 0.48
CA CYS A 56 -3.11 -2.11 -0.24
C CYS A 56 -3.33 -0.74 0.43
N PRO A 57 -2.42 0.23 0.27
CA PRO A 57 -2.55 1.55 0.87
C PRO A 57 -3.33 2.50 -0.04
N LYS A 58 -3.97 3.51 0.54
CA LYS A 58 -4.61 4.63 -0.18
C LYS A 58 -3.59 5.67 -0.71
N GLY A 59 -2.48 5.26 -1.28
CA GLY A 59 -1.53 6.16 -1.95
C GLY A 59 -0.90 7.24 -1.06
N GLY A 60 -0.55 6.92 0.19
CA GLY A 60 0.21 7.81 1.07
C GLY A 60 1.67 7.39 1.17
N TYR A 61 2.61 8.31 1.37
CA TYR A 61 4.05 8.01 1.43
C TYR A 61 4.44 7.04 2.54
N SER A 62 3.90 7.22 3.74
CA SER A 62 4.30 6.41 4.90
C SER A 62 3.98 4.91 4.72
N PRO A 63 2.76 4.49 4.34
CA PRO A 63 2.49 3.09 4.07
C PRO A 63 3.27 2.53 2.88
N LEU A 64 3.48 3.33 1.82
CA LEU A 64 4.27 2.94 0.66
C LEU A 64 5.73 2.72 1.04
N GLY A 65 6.34 3.66 1.76
CA GLY A 65 7.72 3.54 2.23
C GLY A 65 7.92 2.30 3.11
N SER A 66 6.97 2.01 4.01
CA SER A 66 7.02 0.82 4.85
C SER A 66 6.91 -0.47 4.03
N ALA A 67 6.05 -0.50 3.01
CA ALA A 67 5.93 -1.65 2.12
C ALA A 67 7.22 -1.90 1.34
N PHE A 68 7.82 -0.85 0.79
CA PHE A 68 9.07 -0.96 0.02
C PHE A 68 10.25 -1.37 0.89
N ALA A 69 10.36 -0.81 2.10
CA ALA A 69 11.38 -1.22 3.07
C ALA A 69 11.26 -2.70 3.46
N SER A 70 10.05 -3.26 3.40
CA SER A 70 9.77 -4.68 3.64
C SER A 70 9.75 -5.52 2.35
N HIS A 71 10.16 -4.96 1.22
CA HIS A 71 10.16 -5.59 -0.11
C HIS A 71 8.78 -6.13 -0.54
N LYS A 72 7.70 -5.43 -0.15
CA LYS A 72 6.33 -5.83 -0.47
C LYS A 72 5.79 -5.04 -1.65
N PRO A 73 5.17 -5.70 -2.65
CA PRO A 73 4.45 -5.01 -3.69
C PRO A 73 3.19 -4.33 -3.14
N VAL A 74 2.76 -3.29 -3.82
CA VAL A 74 1.59 -2.52 -3.40
C VAL A 74 0.50 -2.53 -4.45
N ILE A 75 -0.76 -2.42 -4.00
CA ILE A 75 -1.91 -2.06 -4.82
C ILE A 75 -2.45 -0.75 -4.28
N THR A 76 -2.57 0.26 -5.11
CA THR A 76 -3.07 1.57 -4.68
C THR A 76 -4.01 2.17 -5.72
N CYS A 77 -4.73 3.21 -5.34
CA CYS A 77 -5.60 3.95 -6.25
C CYS A 77 -5.14 5.40 -6.40
N GLY A 78 -5.59 6.04 -7.46
CA GLY A 78 -5.40 7.45 -7.68
C GLY A 78 -6.08 8.29 -6.61
N ARG A 79 -5.44 9.39 -6.21
CA ARG A 79 -6.03 10.36 -5.28
C ARG A 79 -6.11 11.72 -5.98
N LYS A 80 -7.33 12.09 -6.38
CA LYS A 80 -7.59 13.38 -7.04
C LYS A 80 -7.37 14.58 -6.12
N ASP A 81 -7.49 14.37 -4.81
CA ASP A 81 -7.35 15.36 -3.75
C ASP A 81 -5.91 15.41 -3.15
N PHE A 82 -4.99 14.63 -3.70
CA PHE A 82 -3.61 14.52 -3.21
C PHE A 82 -2.61 14.83 -4.32
N TYR A 83 -2.18 16.08 -4.36
CA TYR A 83 -1.31 16.59 -5.42
C TYR A 83 -0.02 15.78 -5.62
N GLU A 84 0.52 15.24 -4.52
CA GLU A 84 1.76 14.46 -4.54
C GLU A 84 1.58 13.06 -5.14
N PHE A 85 0.34 12.62 -5.39
CA PHE A 85 0.09 11.29 -5.94
C PHE A 85 0.70 11.10 -7.33
N GLU A 86 0.88 12.17 -8.09
CA GLU A 86 1.49 12.06 -9.41
C GLU A 86 2.95 11.58 -9.33
N ALA A 87 3.72 12.08 -8.37
CA ALA A 87 5.08 11.61 -8.11
C ALA A 87 5.11 10.12 -7.69
N ILE A 88 4.13 9.71 -6.89
CA ILE A 88 3.96 8.29 -6.51
C ILE A 88 3.65 7.44 -7.75
N ARG A 89 2.74 7.91 -8.60
CA ARG A 89 2.36 7.25 -9.85
C ARG A 89 3.57 7.02 -10.76
N GLU A 90 4.31 8.09 -11.05
CA GLU A 90 5.53 8.02 -11.86
C GLU A 90 6.55 7.05 -11.28
N TYR A 91 6.75 7.08 -9.96
CA TYR A 91 7.67 6.19 -9.29
C TYR A 91 7.27 4.71 -9.42
N LEU A 92 5.99 4.39 -9.19
CA LEU A 92 5.47 3.03 -9.31
C LEU A 92 5.56 2.52 -10.76
N GLN A 93 5.26 3.38 -11.74
CA GLN A 93 5.36 3.02 -13.16
C GLN A 93 6.80 2.77 -13.58
N LYS A 94 7.74 3.61 -13.15
CA LYS A 94 9.16 3.49 -13.46
C LYS A 94 9.79 2.24 -12.84
N THR A 95 9.46 1.94 -11.60
CA THR A 95 10.09 0.85 -10.84
C THR A 95 9.36 -0.48 -10.98
N GLN A 96 8.09 -0.45 -11.40
CA GLN A 96 7.24 -1.63 -11.51
C GLN A 96 7.21 -2.47 -10.21
N ILE A 97 7.00 -1.79 -9.08
CA ILE A 97 6.91 -2.41 -7.74
C ILE A 97 5.50 -2.35 -7.17
N GLY A 98 4.55 -1.86 -7.93
CA GLY A 98 3.16 -1.77 -7.51
C GLY A 98 2.18 -1.66 -8.66
N VAL A 99 0.93 -1.84 -8.35
CA VAL A 99 -0.21 -1.77 -9.26
C VAL A 99 -1.09 -0.60 -8.88
N ILE A 100 -1.42 0.24 -9.84
CA ILE A 100 -2.38 1.33 -9.65
C ILE A 100 -3.68 0.90 -10.32
N ILE A 101 -4.76 0.94 -9.58
CA ILE A 101 -6.10 0.66 -10.09
C ILE A 101 -6.98 1.91 -10.00
N GLU A 102 -8.11 1.89 -10.69
CA GLU A 102 -9.07 2.98 -10.62
C GLU A 102 -9.63 3.14 -9.20
N ASP A 103 -9.96 4.36 -8.85
CA ASP A 103 -10.46 4.72 -7.52
C ASP A 103 -11.73 3.92 -7.17
N ASP A 104 -12.65 3.80 -8.09
CA ASP A 104 -13.88 3.03 -7.88
C ASP A 104 -13.60 1.53 -7.68
N ASP A 105 -12.71 0.94 -8.46
CA ASP A 105 -12.32 -0.46 -8.28
C ASP A 105 -11.66 -0.72 -6.92
N PHE A 106 -10.85 0.23 -6.45
CA PHE A 106 -10.22 0.14 -5.14
C PHE A 106 -11.26 0.09 -4.02
N TYR A 107 -12.20 1.03 -4.01
CA TYR A 107 -13.22 1.09 -2.96
C TYR A 107 -14.33 0.04 -3.11
N GLN A 108 -14.57 -0.45 -4.32
CA GLN A 108 -15.48 -1.58 -4.56
C GLN A 108 -14.87 -2.94 -4.18
N GLY A 109 -13.57 -3.00 -3.85
CA GLY A 109 -12.90 -4.26 -3.54
C GLY A 109 -12.62 -5.13 -4.78
N ASN A 110 -12.57 -4.57 -5.97
CA ASN A 110 -12.30 -5.26 -7.23
C ASN A 110 -10.80 -5.53 -7.43
N TRP A 111 -10.17 -6.20 -6.45
CA TRP A 111 -8.71 -6.33 -6.39
C TRP A 111 -8.16 -7.61 -7.01
N GLN A 112 -8.98 -8.55 -7.44
CA GLN A 112 -8.54 -9.90 -7.82
C GLN A 112 -7.45 -9.90 -8.90
N THR A 113 -7.62 -9.12 -9.96
CA THR A 113 -6.62 -9.01 -11.04
C THR A 113 -5.38 -8.29 -10.55
N ALA A 114 -5.55 -7.20 -9.78
CA ALA A 114 -4.44 -6.44 -9.23
C ALA A 114 -3.59 -7.26 -8.26
N ILE A 115 -4.21 -8.10 -7.42
CA ILE A 115 -3.50 -9.03 -6.51
C ILE A 115 -2.64 -10.01 -7.32
N LYS A 116 -3.19 -10.64 -8.36
CA LYS A 116 -2.42 -11.57 -9.21
C LYS A 116 -1.22 -10.88 -9.84
N THR A 117 -1.41 -9.66 -10.34
CA THR A 117 -0.34 -8.85 -10.91
C THR A 117 0.69 -8.50 -9.85
N ALA A 118 0.27 -7.98 -8.69
CA ALA A 118 1.16 -7.58 -7.61
C ALA A 118 2.01 -8.75 -7.10
N LEU A 119 1.43 -9.94 -6.94
CA LEU A 119 2.16 -11.14 -6.52
C LEU A 119 3.22 -11.61 -7.52
N SER A 120 3.14 -11.20 -8.79
CA SER A 120 4.16 -11.49 -9.81
C SER A 120 5.31 -10.49 -9.82
N LEU A 121 5.19 -9.37 -9.09
CA LEU A 121 6.21 -8.32 -9.07
C LEU A 121 7.37 -8.68 -8.14
N THR A 122 8.57 -8.30 -8.53
CA THR A 122 9.75 -8.37 -7.67
C THR A 122 10.08 -6.97 -7.17
N VAL A 123 10.03 -6.75 -5.86
CA VAL A 123 10.33 -5.45 -5.22
C VAL A 123 11.77 -5.37 -4.73
N LYS A 124 12.33 -6.51 -4.31
CA LYS A 124 13.71 -6.60 -3.83
C LYS A 124 14.69 -6.00 -4.86
N ASP A 125 15.62 -5.21 -4.37
CA ASP A 125 16.69 -4.54 -5.13
C ASP A 125 16.21 -3.48 -6.16
N LYS A 126 14.91 -3.18 -6.24
CA LYS A 126 14.37 -2.12 -7.09
C LYS A 126 14.22 -0.77 -6.37
N VAL A 127 14.22 -0.78 -5.07
CA VAL A 127 14.09 0.43 -4.24
C VAL A 127 15.38 0.61 -3.46
N PRO A 128 16.13 1.69 -3.70
CA PRO A 128 17.28 2.01 -2.87
C PRO A 128 16.79 2.41 -1.48
N LEU A 129 17.38 1.80 -0.45
CA LEU A 129 17.07 2.08 0.96
C LEU A 129 18.20 2.86 1.60
N ASN A 130 18.71 3.87 0.90
CA ASN A 130 19.87 4.70 1.28
C ASN A 130 19.54 6.19 1.40
N GLY A 131 18.27 6.54 1.55
CA GLY A 131 17.80 7.93 1.57
C GLY A 131 18.47 8.79 2.65
N GLU A 132 18.80 8.21 3.80
CA GLU A 132 19.52 8.90 4.86
C GLU A 132 20.94 9.30 4.44
N VAL A 133 21.63 8.47 3.66
CA VAL A 133 22.97 8.77 3.14
C VAL A 133 22.90 9.89 2.11
N GLU A 134 21.94 9.80 1.18
CA GLU A 134 21.73 10.82 0.15
C GLU A 134 21.37 12.17 0.75
N ILE A 135 20.50 12.21 1.76
CA ILE A 135 20.16 13.45 2.48
C ILE A 135 21.39 14.02 3.18
N LEU A 136 22.17 13.20 3.87
CA LEU A 136 23.38 13.64 4.56
C LEU A 136 24.39 14.25 3.58
N GLU A 137 24.58 13.65 2.42
CA GLU A 137 25.46 14.17 1.38
C GLU A 137 24.98 15.51 0.83
N ALA A 138 23.66 15.60 0.53
CA ALA A 138 23.06 16.85 0.07
C ALA A 138 23.22 17.99 1.08
N VAL A 139 22.98 17.73 2.38
CA VAL A 139 23.16 18.72 3.45
C VAL A 139 24.62 19.15 3.58
N ARG A 140 25.57 18.22 3.50
CA ARG A 140 27.00 18.55 3.52
C ARG A 140 27.40 19.47 2.37
N GLN A 141 26.88 19.25 1.16
CA GLN A 141 27.15 20.10 0.00
C GLN A 141 26.56 21.51 0.14
N MET A 142 25.46 21.68 0.89
CA MET A 142 24.87 22.99 1.14
C MET A 142 25.64 23.81 2.20
N LEU A 143 26.44 23.16 3.05
CA LEU A 143 27.17 23.79 4.12
C LEU A 143 28.64 24.13 3.76
N LEU A 144 29.08 23.75 2.57
CA LEU A 144 30.41 24.08 2.01
C LEU A 144 30.33 25.25 1.04
#